data_ca3c8f5b767187333184b2e78e7f0a78
#
_entry.id   ca3c8f5b767187333184b2e78e7f0a78
#
_cell.length_a   1.000
_cell.length_b   1.000
_cell.length_c   1.000
_cell.angle_alpha   90.00
_cell.angle_beta   90.00
_cell.angle_gamma   90.00
#
_symmetry.space_group_name_H-M   'P 1'
#
loop_
_entity.id
_entity.type
_entity.pdbx_description
1 polymer ?
#
loop_
_entity_poly.entity_id
_entity_poly.type
_entity_poly.pdbx_seq_one_letter_code
_entity_poly.pdbx_strand_id
1 'polypeptide(L)'
;MLNLDEETEYLHRLVYLSNGTILMGEVLSLTQFGVLLKDPVTIISNDNKLFFSLLFNNMTDSRAFPISTMHIMSFANPNSIIIDHYNDFVKKVVPENKKLNVSLANSANNEMNIKHSPFTTVH
;
A
#
# COMPACT_ATOMS: atom_id res chain seq x y z
N MET A 1 -17.73 1.47 -17.22
CA MET A 1 -17.19 0.87 -16.28
C MET A 1 -15.76 0.91 -16.38
N LEU A 2 -15.18 0.57 -15.42
CA LEU A 2 -13.89 0.56 -15.43
C LEU A 2 -13.35 -0.33 -16.38
N ASN A 3 -12.39 0.09 -17.05
CA ASN A 3 -11.80 -0.70 -17.94
C ASN A 3 -10.63 -1.25 -17.28
N LEU A 4 -10.58 -2.50 -17.12
CA LEU A 4 -9.54 -3.12 -16.46
C LEU A 4 -8.20 -2.87 -17.05
N ASP A 5 -8.13 -2.66 -18.31
CA ASP A 5 -6.88 -2.44 -18.92
C ASP A 5 -6.33 -1.14 -18.44
N GLU A 6 -7.18 -0.20 -18.27
CA GLU A 6 -6.75 1.06 -17.84
C GLU A 6 -6.33 0.96 -16.45
N GLU A 7 -7.01 0.11 -15.71
CA GLU A 7 -6.68 -0.02 -14.36
C GLU A 7 -5.31 -0.57 -14.17
N THR A 8 -4.92 -1.47 -14.98
CA THR A 8 -3.63 -2.06 -14.78
C THR A 8 -2.53 -1.07 -15.00
N GLU A 9 -2.81 -0.04 -15.72
CA GLU A 9 -1.80 0.92 -15.93
C GLU A 9 -1.68 1.81 -14.76
N TYR A 10 -2.71 1.86 -13.98
CA TYR A 10 -2.71 2.73 -12.87
C TYR A 10 -2.73 1.97 -11.62
N LEU A 11 -1.66 1.26 -11.40
CA LEU A 11 -1.58 0.48 -10.20
C LEU A 11 -1.38 1.35 -8.99
N HIS A 12 -0.87 2.55 -9.18
CA HIS A 12 -0.64 3.43 -8.04
C HIS A 12 -1.94 4.08 -7.60
N ARG A 13 -2.15 4.15 -6.31
CA ARG A 13 -3.33 4.83 -5.77
C ARG A 13 -2.96 5.60 -4.53
N LEU A 14 -3.64 6.71 -4.35
CA LEU A 14 -3.61 7.43 -3.09
C LEU A 14 -4.76 6.90 -2.26
N VAL A 15 -4.51 6.64 -1.01
CA VAL A 15 -5.50 6.09 -0.11
C VAL A 15 -5.61 7.00 1.10
N TYR A 16 -6.79 7.56 1.32
CA TYR A 16 -7.02 8.45 2.45
C TYR A 16 -7.66 7.63 3.55
N LEU A 17 -6.99 7.53 4.67
CA LEU A 17 -7.47 6.71 5.77
C LEU A 17 -8.30 7.52 6.76
N SER A 18 -9.10 6.82 7.52
CA SER A 18 -10.02 7.46 8.45
C SER A 18 -9.31 8.26 9.54
N ASN A 19 -8.04 8.01 9.77
CA ASN A 19 -7.30 8.77 10.75
C ASN A 19 -6.58 9.97 10.14
N GLY A 20 -6.85 10.26 8.87
CA GLY A 20 -6.25 11.43 8.22
C GLY A 20 -4.95 11.15 7.50
N THR A 21 -4.46 9.93 7.56
CA THR A 21 -3.20 9.60 6.90
C THR A 21 -3.44 9.40 5.42
N ILE A 22 -2.52 9.87 4.60
CA ILE A 22 -2.57 9.60 3.18
C ILE A 22 -1.47 8.62 2.87
N LEU A 23 -1.84 7.50 2.24
CA LEU A 23 -0.89 6.51 1.81
C LEU A 23 -0.85 6.51 0.30
N MET A 24 0.27 6.09 -0.25
CA MET A 24 0.35 5.83 -1.67
C MET A 24 1.10 4.54 -1.86
N GLY A 25 0.62 3.70 -2.75
CA GLY A 25 1.29 2.46 -3.05
C GLY A 25 0.77 1.88 -4.34
N GLU A 26 1.38 0.76 -4.72
CA GLU A 26 0.96 0.06 -5.91
C GLU A 26 -0.06 -0.98 -5.49
N VAL A 27 -1.21 -1.00 -6.12
CA VAL A 27 -2.26 -1.94 -5.73
C VAL A 27 -1.97 -3.30 -6.36
N LEU A 28 -1.79 -4.29 -5.52
CA LEU A 28 -1.56 -5.64 -5.98
C LEU A 28 -2.86 -6.43 -6.01
N SER A 29 -3.79 -6.08 -5.14
CA SER A 29 -5.04 -6.80 -5.04
C SER A 29 -6.06 -5.93 -4.35
N LEU A 30 -7.30 -6.01 -4.77
CA LEU A 30 -8.36 -5.23 -4.16
C LEU A 30 -9.57 -6.12 -3.99
N THR A 31 -10.07 -6.22 -2.78
CA THR A 31 -11.27 -7.00 -2.50
C THR A 31 -12.20 -6.12 -1.70
N GLN A 32 -13.39 -6.63 -1.40
CA GLN A 32 -14.30 -5.86 -0.59
C GLN A 32 -13.80 -5.69 0.83
N PHE A 33 -12.84 -6.49 1.25
CA PHE A 33 -12.34 -6.40 2.61
C PHE A 33 -11.08 -5.55 2.75
N GLY A 34 -10.36 -5.34 1.70
CA GLY A 34 -9.13 -4.58 1.82
C GLY A 34 -8.37 -4.46 0.53
N VAL A 35 -7.30 -3.71 0.58
CA VAL A 35 -6.42 -3.52 -0.55
C VAL A 35 -5.03 -3.96 -0.13
N LEU A 36 -4.34 -4.68 -1.00
CA LEU A 36 -2.97 -5.07 -0.75
C LEU A 36 -2.09 -4.09 -1.50
N LEU A 37 -1.27 -3.35 -0.78
CA LEU A 37 -0.42 -2.33 -1.37
C LEU A 37 1.04 -2.74 -1.32
N LYS A 38 1.74 -2.49 -2.41
CA LYS A 38 3.15 -2.73 -2.48
C LYS A 38 3.86 -1.43 -2.18
N ASP A 39 4.84 -1.49 -1.33
CA ASP A 39 5.66 -0.35 -0.94
C ASP A 39 4.84 0.87 -0.55
N PRO A 40 3.91 0.73 0.38
CA PRO A 40 3.11 1.88 0.77
C PRO A 40 3.94 2.92 1.50
N VAL A 41 3.73 4.17 1.14
CA VAL A 41 4.41 5.27 1.81
C VAL A 41 3.35 6.19 2.40
N THR A 42 3.68 6.83 3.50
CA THR A 42 2.82 7.86 4.03
C THR A 42 3.28 9.17 3.44
N ILE A 43 2.35 10.04 3.13
CA ILE A 43 2.66 11.32 2.55
C ILE A 43 2.23 12.42 3.49
N ILE A 44 3.15 13.30 3.82
CA ILE A 44 2.86 14.42 4.69
C ILE A 44 3.16 15.69 3.91
N SER A 45 2.20 16.61 3.94
CA SER A 45 2.36 17.88 3.28
C SER A 45 2.66 18.93 4.33
N ASN A 46 3.73 19.69 4.13
CA ASN A 46 4.10 20.71 5.10
C ASN A 46 4.77 21.85 4.34
N ASP A 47 4.22 23.04 4.46
CA ASP A 47 4.77 24.23 3.79
C ASP A 47 4.94 24.01 2.30
N ASN A 48 3.96 23.45 1.69
CA ASN A 48 3.96 23.20 0.24
C ASN A 48 4.99 22.17 -0.18
N LYS A 49 5.53 21.43 0.75
CA LYS A 49 6.46 20.37 0.43
C LYS A 49 5.84 19.05 0.84
N LEU A 50 6.16 18.02 0.09
CA LEU A 50 5.68 16.70 0.42
C LEU A 50 6.82 15.86 0.95
N PHE A 51 6.54 15.12 1.99
CA PHE A 51 7.53 14.23 2.59
C PHE A 51 6.97 12.82 2.55
N PHE A 52 7.78 11.89 2.07
CA PHE A 52 7.38 10.50 1.96
C PHE A 52 8.15 9.67 2.97
N SER A 53 7.47 8.70 3.55
CA SER A 53 8.19 7.73 4.37
C SER A 53 7.52 6.38 4.20
N LEU A 54 8.29 5.31 4.24
CA LEU A 54 7.73 3.98 4.13
C LEU A 54 6.86 3.72 5.34
N LEU A 55 5.78 2.99 5.14
CA LEU A 55 4.82 2.76 6.21
C LEU A 55 5.45 2.18 7.45
N PHE A 56 6.30 1.19 7.30
CA PHE A 56 6.96 0.58 8.44
C PHE A 56 8.46 0.85 8.46
N ASN A 57 8.91 1.75 7.60
CA ASN A 57 10.32 2.07 7.49
C ASN A 57 11.13 0.78 7.29
N ASN A 58 12.14 0.55 8.08
CA ASN A 58 12.96 -0.63 7.91
C ASN A 58 12.69 -1.70 8.94
N MET A 59 11.51 -1.67 9.51
CA MET A 59 11.18 -2.61 10.57
C MET A 59 10.66 -3.94 10.05
N THR A 60 10.51 -4.09 8.75
CA THR A 60 10.01 -5.33 8.19
C THR A 60 10.73 -5.61 6.88
N ASP A 61 10.80 -6.87 6.51
CA ASP A 61 11.38 -7.25 5.25
C ASP A 61 10.33 -7.36 4.16
N SER A 62 9.07 -7.17 4.51
CA SER A 62 8.00 -7.26 3.54
C SER A 62 7.82 -5.99 2.76
N ARG A 63 7.27 -6.11 1.56
CA ARG A 63 6.98 -4.96 0.73
C ARG A 63 5.48 -4.82 0.45
N ALA A 64 4.68 -5.81 0.79
CA ALA A 64 3.25 -5.77 0.52
C ALA A 64 2.48 -5.82 1.82
N PHE A 65 1.50 -4.95 1.96
CA PHE A 65 0.76 -4.83 3.20
C PHE A 65 -0.73 -4.66 2.95
N PRO A 66 -1.55 -5.40 3.67
CA PRO A 66 -3.00 -5.26 3.51
C PRO A 66 -3.51 -4.09 4.35
N ILE A 67 -4.42 -3.34 3.76
CA ILE A 67 -5.07 -2.24 4.45
C ILE A 67 -6.57 -2.54 4.41
N SER A 68 -7.20 -2.58 5.57
CA SER A 68 -8.62 -2.92 5.64
C SER A 68 -9.47 -1.81 5.06
N THR A 69 -10.50 -2.17 4.30
CA THR A 69 -11.41 -1.18 3.74
C THR A 69 -12.17 -0.45 4.84
N MET A 70 -12.23 -1.01 6.03
CA MET A 70 -12.90 -0.33 7.12
C MET A 70 -12.25 0.98 7.48
N HIS A 71 -10.99 1.13 7.16
CA HIS A 71 -10.26 2.33 7.50
C HIS A 71 -10.02 3.25 6.31
N ILE A 72 -10.53 2.88 5.15
CA ILE A 72 -10.32 3.67 3.95
C ILE A 72 -11.49 4.58 3.70
N MET A 73 -11.22 5.88 3.64
CA MET A 73 -12.27 6.84 3.35
C MET A 73 -12.38 7.10 1.87
N SER A 74 -11.29 7.04 1.16
CA SER A 74 -11.30 7.41 -0.23
C SER A 74 -10.07 6.94 -0.95
N PHE A 75 -10.21 6.68 -2.25
CA PHE A 75 -9.10 6.37 -3.12
C PHE A 75 -9.03 7.48 -4.16
N ALA A 76 -7.84 7.75 -4.63
CA ALA A 76 -7.66 8.71 -5.72
C ALA A 76 -6.50 8.29 -6.59
N ASN A 77 -6.52 8.72 -7.82
CA ASN A 77 -5.42 8.45 -8.72
C ASN A 77 -4.37 9.54 -8.53
N PRO A 78 -3.13 9.18 -8.32
CA PRO A 78 -2.09 10.19 -8.19
C PRO A 78 -1.76 10.78 -9.55
N ASN A 79 -1.33 12.01 -9.57
CA ASN A 79 -0.91 12.61 -10.83
C ASN A 79 0.52 12.15 -11.14
N SER A 80 0.98 12.46 -12.35
CA SER A 80 2.27 11.95 -12.79
C SER A 80 3.44 12.47 -11.97
N ILE A 81 3.33 13.67 -11.46
CA ILE A 81 4.41 14.23 -10.65
C ILE A 81 4.57 13.46 -9.37
N ILE A 82 3.46 13.12 -8.74
CA ILE A 82 3.50 12.35 -7.49
C ILE A 82 4.00 10.94 -7.77
N ILE A 83 3.60 10.35 -8.88
CA ILE A 83 4.05 9.02 -9.22
C ILE A 83 5.57 9.01 -9.41
N ASP A 84 6.10 10.02 -10.06
CA ASP A 84 7.53 10.09 -10.27
C ASP A 84 8.28 10.22 -8.95
N HIS A 85 7.78 11.06 -8.07
CA HIS A 85 8.40 11.24 -6.77
C HIS A 85 8.34 9.95 -5.97
N TYR A 86 7.22 9.26 -6.05
CA TYR A 86 7.04 8.01 -5.34
C TYR A 86 8.04 6.97 -5.87
N ASN A 87 8.15 6.85 -7.18
CA ASN A 87 9.04 5.87 -7.77
C ASN A 87 10.49 6.15 -7.40
N ASP A 88 10.87 7.41 -7.41
CA ASP A 88 12.23 7.79 -7.04
C ASP A 88 12.50 7.47 -5.59
N PHE A 89 11.53 7.76 -4.74
CA PHE A 89 11.68 7.53 -3.32
C PHE A 89 11.84 6.02 -3.04
N VAL A 90 10.96 5.22 -3.63
CA VAL A 90 10.99 3.79 -3.39
C VAL A 90 12.30 3.20 -3.88
N LYS A 91 12.78 3.66 -5.01
CA LYS A 91 14.00 3.15 -5.56
C LYS A 91 15.17 3.43 -4.64
N LYS A 92 15.13 4.53 -3.92
CA LYS A 92 16.20 4.87 -3.02
C LYS A 92 16.13 4.16 -1.70
N VAL A 93 14.94 3.93 -1.19
CA VAL A 93 14.80 3.43 0.18
C VAL A 93 14.44 1.97 0.33
N VAL A 94 13.98 1.31 -0.72
CA VAL A 94 13.61 -0.08 -0.60
C VAL A 94 14.73 -0.95 -1.15
N PRO A 95 15.36 -1.76 -0.32
CA PRO A 95 16.44 -2.61 -0.79
C PRO A 95 15.90 -3.67 -1.73
N GLU A 96 16.68 -4.03 -2.72
CA GLU A 96 16.25 -5.02 -3.66
C GLU A 96 16.06 -6.38 -3.05
N ASN A 97 16.70 -6.63 -1.94
CA ASN A 97 16.58 -7.93 -1.34
C ASN A 97 15.32 -8.09 -0.49
N LYS A 98 14.52 -7.05 -0.36
CA LYS A 98 13.29 -7.20 0.38
C LYS A 98 12.32 -8.02 -0.43
N LYS A 99 11.56 -8.85 0.23
CA LYS A 99 10.64 -9.73 -0.43
C LYS A 99 9.31 -9.09 -0.73
N LEU A 100 8.78 -9.44 -1.88
CA LEU A 100 7.46 -9.01 -2.22
C LEU A 100 6.59 -10.20 -1.91
N ASN A 101 5.91 -10.18 -0.83
CA ASN A 101 5.07 -11.29 -0.44
C ASN A 101 3.74 -11.27 -1.14
N VAL A 102 3.76 -11.50 -2.42
CA VAL A 102 2.52 -11.50 -3.17
C VAL A 102 1.64 -12.62 -2.70
N SER A 103 2.24 -13.73 -2.33
CA SER A 103 1.43 -14.84 -1.88
C SER A 103 0.72 -14.50 -0.59
N LEU A 104 1.08 -13.41 0.03
CA LEU A 104 0.43 -13.02 1.24
C LEU A 104 -1.05 -12.79 0.99
N ALA A 105 -1.40 -12.30 -0.17
CA ALA A 105 -2.79 -12.05 -0.47
C ALA A 105 -3.56 -13.36 -0.48
N ASN A 106 -2.99 -14.38 -1.06
CA ASN A 106 -3.67 -15.65 -1.11
C ASN A 106 -3.72 -16.27 0.27
N SER A 107 -2.67 -16.13 1.01
CA SER A 107 -2.67 -16.65 2.35
C SER A 107 -3.68 -15.97 3.18
N ALA A 108 -3.78 -14.69 3.05
CA ALA A 108 -4.73 -13.95 3.84
C ALA A 108 -6.12 -14.40 3.54
N ASN A 109 -6.41 -14.67 2.30
CA ASN A 109 -7.72 -15.11 1.96
C ASN A 109 -8.01 -16.46 2.52
N ASN A 110 -7.04 -17.31 2.62
CA ASN A 110 -7.27 -18.61 3.15
C ASN A 110 -7.18 -18.61 4.63
N GLU A 111 -6.32 -17.82 5.14
CA GLU A 111 -6.11 -17.86 6.51
C GLU A 111 -6.98 -17.12 7.31
N MET A 112 -7.71 -16.29 6.74
CA MET A 112 -8.66 -15.68 7.50
C MET A 112 -9.36 -16.58 8.20
N ASN A 113 -9.24 -17.67 7.81
CA ASN A 113 -9.94 -18.66 8.39
C ASN A 113 -9.18 -19.19 9.46
N ILE A 114 -8.02 -18.96 9.59
CA ILE A 114 -7.30 -19.55 10.52
C ILE A 114 -6.99 -18.84 11.55
N LYS A 115 -6.64 -18.32 11.76
CA LYS A 115 -6.12 -17.98 12.65
C LYS A 115 -5.39 -17.34 12.99
N HIS A 116 -4.96 -17.14 13.18
CA HIS A 116 -4.19 -16.68 13.60
C HIS A 116 -3.56 -16.12 13.25
N SER A 117 -3.70 -15.89 13.01
CA SER A 117 -3.08 -15.35 12.61
C SER A 117 -2.16 -14.78 12.96
N PRO A 118 -1.51 -14.47 12.42
CA PRO A 118 -0.39 -14.02 12.74
C PRO A 118 -0.42 -12.69 13.16
N PHE A 119 -1.14 -11.95 13.00
CA PHE A 119 -1.16 -10.86 13.49
C PHE A 119 -1.75 -10.78 14.59
N THR A 120 -2.31 -11.59 14.79
CA THR A 120 -2.96 -11.63 15.84
C THR A 120 -2.12 -11.78 16.83
N THR A 121 -1.26 -12.02 16.72
CA THR A 121 -0.51 -12.24 17.73
C THR A 121 0.39 -11.42 17.80
N VAL A 122 0.49 -10.90 17.41
CA VAL A 122 1.07 -10.30 17.52
C VAL A 122 1.12 -9.70 18.13
N HIS A 123 0.95 -9.87 18.25
CA HIS A 123 0.94 -9.52 18.68
C HIS A 123 1.17 -9.32 19.10
#